data_4024a4ea8572fe23cb03f6fd0f89ff1b
#
_entry.id   4024a4ea8572fe23cb03f6fd0f89ff1b
#
_cell.length_a   1.000
_cell.length_b   1.000
_cell.length_c   1.000
_cell.angle_alpha   90.00
_cell.angle_beta   90.00
_cell.angle_gamma   90.00
#
_symmetry.space_group_name_H-M   'P 1'
#
loop_
_entity.id
_entity.type
_entity.pdbx_description
1 polymer ?
#
loop_
_entity_poly.entity_id
_entity_poly.type
_entity_poly.pdbx_seq_one_letter_code
_entity_poly.pdbx_strand_id
1 'polypeptide(L)'
;MTQQTMTPETKITEHFTYRELTNSATGRRLGLENKPNEQELGNIKKTAERLEKIRAWLGKKYGREVSIHVLSCFRSAAVNGAVGGSKTSAHRFGSAADIDAAGISNLQLARDIIQMRDDGEITFDQLIYEFPERGESGWVHFGCRHNSAERNQILTATKRGNGGKTQYLFGLHP
;
A
#
# COMPACT_ATOMS: atom_id res chain seq x y z
N MET A 1 0.80 -20.57 -23.93
CA MET A 1 -0.12 -19.66 -23.23
C MET A 1 0.23 -18.25 -23.64
N THR A 2 -0.67 -17.56 -24.30
CA THR A 2 -0.46 -16.18 -24.76
C THR A 2 -0.37 -15.28 -23.53
N GLN A 3 0.80 -14.68 -23.27
CA GLN A 3 0.95 -13.63 -22.27
C GLN A 3 -0.01 -12.49 -22.63
N GLN A 4 -1.00 -12.25 -21.81
CA GLN A 4 -1.91 -11.13 -21.99
C GLN A 4 -1.08 -9.84 -21.81
N THR A 5 -0.94 -9.08 -22.89
CA THR A 5 -0.20 -7.81 -22.84
C THR A 5 -0.94 -6.84 -21.94
N MET A 6 -0.36 -6.51 -20.78
CA MET A 6 -0.92 -5.52 -19.86
C MET A 6 -0.78 -4.12 -20.43
N THR A 7 -1.89 -3.43 -20.60
CA THR A 7 -1.92 -1.99 -20.90
C THR A 7 -2.07 -1.20 -19.60
N PRO A 8 -1.73 0.09 -19.58
CA PRO A 8 -1.93 0.95 -18.41
C PRO A 8 -3.36 0.90 -17.86
N GLU A 9 -4.37 0.80 -18.74
CA GLU A 9 -5.79 0.80 -18.43
C GLU A 9 -6.34 -0.60 -18.07
N THR A 10 -5.53 -1.66 -18.19
CA THR A 10 -5.95 -3.01 -17.81
C THR A 10 -6.38 -3.03 -16.35
N LYS A 11 -7.62 -3.42 -16.10
CA LYS A 11 -8.15 -3.60 -14.74
C LYS A 11 -7.54 -4.87 -14.13
N ILE A 12 -6.89 -4.70 -13.00
CA ILE A 12 -6.38 -5.80 -12.17
C ILE A 12 -7.49 -6.31 -11.27
N THR A 13 -8.29 -5.38 -10.72
CA THR A 13 -9.56 -5.63 -10.03
C THR A 13 -10.61 -4.62 -10.51
N GLU A 14 -11.80 -4.63 -9.93
CA GLU A 14 -12.90 -3.75 -10.36
C GLU A 14 -12.53 -2.27 -10.36
N HIS A 15 -11.80 -1.80 -9.33
CA HIS A 15 -11.50 -0.39 -9.12
C HIS A 15 -10.01 -0.04 -9.28
N PHE A 16 -9.11 -1.03 -9.43
CA PHE A 16 -7.68 -0.78 -9.53
C PHE A 16 -7.11 -1.22 -10.87
N THR A 17 -6.41 -0.30 -11.55
CA THR A 17 -5.77 -0.53 -12.85
C THR A 17 -4.32 -0.95 -12.70
N TYR A 18 -3.76 -1.55 -13.75
CA TYR A 18 -2.33 -1.87 -13.82
C TYR A 18 -1.48 -0.62 -13.61
N ARG A 19 -1.86 0.52 -14.20
CA ARG A 19 -1.16 1.80 -14.04
C ARG A 19 -1.06 2.22 -12.59
N GLU A 20 -2.17 2.23 -11.85
CA GLU A 20 -2.19 2.65 -10.44
C GLU A 20 -1.27 1.79 -9.57
N LEU A 21 -1.26 0.48 -9.82
CA LEU A 21 -0.51 -0.49 -9.02
C LEU A 21 0.97 -0.61 -9.41
N THR A 22 1.37 -0.07 -10.58
CA THR A 22 2.76 -0.10 -11.07
C THR A 22 3.35 1.28 -11.29
N ASN A 23 2.59 2.36 -11.03
CA ASN A 23 3.05 3.72 -11.24
C ASN A 23 4.15 4.10 -10.24
N SER A 24 5.19 4.77 -10.73
CA SER A 24 6.25 5.36 -9.90
C SER A 24 6.72 6.68 -10.48
N ALA A 25 6.51 7.76 -9.73
CA ALA A 25 7.03 9.09 -10.10
C ALA A 25 8.57 9.08 -10.17
N THR A 26 9.22 8.39 -9.24
CA THR A 26 10.68 8.24 -9.24
C THR A 26 11.15 7.44 -10.44
N GLY A 27 10.48 6.34 -10.78
CA GLY A 27 10.79 5.54 -11.98
C GLY A 27 10.72 6.39 -13.24
N ARG A 28 9.62 7.13 -13.44
CA ARG A 28 9.48 8.02 -14.60
C ARG A 28 10.56 9.11 -14.65
N ARG A 29 10.80 9.78 -13.54
CA ARG A 29 11.81 10.87 -13.46
C ARG A 29 13.23 10.39 -13.77
N LEU A 30 13.56 9.16 -13.38
CA LEU A 30 14.91 8.59 -13.54
C LEU A 30 15.04 7.63 -14.75
N GLY A 31 13.97 7.45 -15.55
CA GLY A 31 13.96 6.51 -16.66
C GLY A 31 14.13 5.06 -16.24
N LEU A 32 13.68 4.68 -15.02
CA LEU A 32 13.79 3.33 -14.50
C LEU A 32 12.53 2.54 -14.83
N GLU A 33 12.72 1.33 -15.36
CA GLU A 33 11.61 0.42 -15.64
C GLU A 33 10.99 -0.08 -14.32
N ASN A 34 9.65 -0.05 -14.26
CA ASN A 34 8.88 -0.52 -13.11
C ASN A 34 7.84 -1.57 -13.56
N LYS A 35 8.32 -2.62 -14.21
CA LYS A 35 7.49 -3.71 -14.75
C LYS A 35 7.59 -4.95 -13.88
N PRO A 36 6.47 -5.46 -13.32
CA PRO A 36 6.46 -6.69 -12.53
C PRO A 36 6.61 -7.91 -13.43
N ASN A 37 7.22 -8.98 -12.91
CA ASN A 37 7.15 -10.32 -13.46
C ASN A 37 5.80 -10.98 -13.13
N GLU A 38 5.58 -12.21 -13.62
CA GLU A 38 4.31 -12.93 -13.42
C GLU A 38 3.99 -13.20 -11.94
N GLN A 39 4.99 -13.57 -11.14
CA GLN A 39 4.81 -13.82 -9.71
C GLN A 39 4.47 -12.51 -8.96
N GLU A 40 5.18 -11.44 -9.25
CA GLU A 40 4.95 -10.12 -8.70
C GLU A 40 3.57 -9.59 -9.10
N LEU A 41 3.16 -9.81 -10.36
CA LEU A 41 1.82 -9.45 -10.83
C LEU A 41 0.72 -10.24 -10.09
N GLY A 42 0.94 -11.53 -9.84
CA GLY A 42 0.05 -12.34 -9.01
C GLY A 42 -0.09 -11.81 -7.58
N ASN A 43 1.01 -11.34 -6.99
CA ASN A 43 0.97 -10.70 -5.67
C ASN A 43 0.26 -9.34 -5.69
N ILE A 44 0.53 -8.52 -6.72
CA ILE A 44 -0.16 -7.24 -6.93
C ILE A 44 -1.67 -7.46 -6.99
N LYS A 45 -2.15 -8.47 -7.72
CA LYS A 45 -3.57 -8.80 -7.79
C LYS A 45 -4.15 -9.13 -6.41
N LYS A 46 -3.49 -9.99 -5.63
CA LYS A 46 -3.92 -10.32 -4.27
C LYS A 46 -3.95 -9.11 -3.33
N THR A 47 -2.97 -8.20 -3.48
CA THR A 47 -2.94 -6.94 -2.73
C THR A 47 -4.13 -6.06 -3.14
N ALA A 48 -4.40 -5.90 -4.44
CA ALA A 48 -5.54 -5.14 -4.94
C ALA A 48 -6.89 -5.71 -4.48
N GLU A 49 -7.05 -7.03 -4.45
CA GLU A 49 -8.25 -7.70 -3.92
C GLU A 49 -8.49 -7.35 -2.43
N ARG A 50 -7.44 -7.16 -1.64
CA ARG A 50 -7.57 -6.68 -0.25
C ARG A 50 -7.94 -5.21 -0.18
N LEU A 51 -7.40 -4.37 -1.06
CA LEU A 51 -7.81 -2.97 -1.17
C LEU A 51 -9.28 -2.83 -1.56
N GLU A 52 -9.80 -3.72 -2.43
CA GLU A 52 -11.25 -3.77 -2.72
C GLU A 52 -12.09 -4.06 -1.47
N LYS A 53 -11.66 -4.99 -0.61
CA LYS A 53 -12.35 -5.26 0.66
C LYS A 53 -12.34 -4.03 1.57
N ILE A 54 -11.21 -3.35 1.69
CA ILE A 54 -11.11 -2.10 2.47
C ILE A 54 -12.06 -1.05 1.89
N ARG A 55 -12.04 -0.84 0.57
CA ARG A 55 -12.91 0.10 -0.13
C ARG A 55 -14.39 -0.19 0.14
N ALA A 56 -14.82 -1.44 -0.02
CA ALA A 56 -16.20 -1.85 0.20
C ALA A 56 -16.63 -1.65 1.66
N TRP A 57 -15.78 -2.01 2.61
CA TRP A 57 -16.06 -1.84 4.04
C TRP A 57 -16.18 -0.37 4.42
N LEU A 58 -15.28 0.49 3.94
CA LEU A 58 -15.34 1.94 4.15
C LEU A 58 -16.62 2.52 3.54
N GLY A 59 -16.99 2.10 2.34
CA GLY A 59 -18.24 2.50 1.69
C GLY A 59 -19.46 2.19 2.53
N LYS A 60 -19.53 0.97 3.09
CA LYS A 60 -20.58 0.54 4.00
C LYS A 60 -20.59 1.35 5.31
N LYS A 61 -19.43 1.54 5.92
CA LYS A 61 -19.29 2.28 7.18
C LYS A 61 -19.73 3.73 7.06
N TYR A 62 -19.33 4.39 5.97
CA TYR A 62 -19.58 5.83 5.78
C TYR A 62 -20.85 6.14 4.96
N GLY A 63 -21.57 5.12 4.49
CA GLY A 63 -22.80 5.29 3.72
C GLY A 63 -22.61 6.03 2.39
N ARG A 64 -21.40 5.98 1.82
CA ARG A 64 -21.03 6.62 0.55
C ARG A 64 -19.93 5.86 -0.16
N GLU A 65 -19.75 6.07 -1.44
CA GLU A 65 -18.54 5.59 -2.11
C GLU A 65 -17.28 6.25 -1.52
N VAL A 66 -16.26 5.42 -1.26
CA VAL A 66 -14.95 5.85 -0.80
C VAL A 66 -13.91 5.36 -1.79
N SER A 67 -13.26 6.28 -2.47
CA SER A 67 -12.12 5.95 -3.34
C SER A 67 -10.87 5.77 -2.49
N ILE A 68 -10.11 4.70 -2.77
CA ILE A 68 -8.75 4.51 -2.24
C ILE A 68 -7.79 4.93 -3.34
N HIS A 69 -6.87 5.82 -3.02
CA HIS A 69 -5.80 6.23 -3.92
C HIS A 69 -4.54 5.43 -3.59
N VAL A 70 -3.93 4.84 -4.61
CA VAL A 70 -2.68 4.11 -4.48
C VAL A 70 -1.52 5.05 -4.82
N LEU A 71 -0.79 5.48 -3.82
CA LEU A 71 0.37 6.36 -3.95
C LEU A 71 1.61 5.60 -4.44
N SER A 72 1.73 4.32 -4.02
CA SER A 72 2.78 3.40 -4.43
C SER A 72 2.32 1.97 -4.14
N CYS A 73 2.50 1.04 -5.08
CA CYS A 73 2.31 -0.39 -4.79
C CYS A 73 3.56 -1.16 -5.22
N PHE A 74 3.70 -1.59 -6.45
CA PHE A 74 4.89 -2.30 -6.90
C PHE A 74 6.08 -1.36 -7.11
N ARG A 75 7.26 -1.80 -6.68
CA ARG A 75 8.55 -1.16 -6.96
C ARG A 75 9.56 -2.20 -7.44
N SER A 76 10.04 -2.07 -8.68
CA SER A 76 11.16 -2.85 -9.17
C SER A 76 12.40 -2.66 -8.30
N ALA A 77 13.43 -3.51 -8.44
CA ALA A 77 14.68 -3.38 -7.67
C ALA A 77 15.31 -2.01 -7.84
N ALA A 78 15.34 -1.53 -9.08
CA ALA A 78 15.93 -0.24 -9.42
C ALA A 78 15.16 0.93 -8.79
N VAL A 79 13.83 0.92 -8.93
CA VAL A 79 12.96 1.95 -8.33
C VAL A 79 13.05 1.93 -6.80
N ASN A 80 13.00 0.74 -6.20
CA ASN A 80 13.09 0.61 -4.74
C ASN A 80 14.43 1.11 -4.19
N GLY A 81 15.54 0.81 -4.88
CA GLY A 81 16.86 1.35 -4.54
C GLY A 81 16.90 2.87 -4.65
N ALA A 82 16.34 3.44 -5.72
CA ALA A 82 16.31 4.88 -5.95
C ALA A 82 15.50 5.67 -4.90
N VAL A 83 14.49 5.07 -4.27
CA VAL A 83 13.74 5.68 -3.16
C VAL A 83 14.33 5.36 -1.78
N GLY A 84 15.45 4.64 -1.71
CA GLY A 84 16.08 4.25 -0.44
C GLY A 84 15.33 3.15 0.32
N GLY A 85 14.51 2.37 -0.36
CA GLY A 85 13.75 1.28 0.24
C GLY A 85 14.62 0.08 0.61
N SER A 86 14.22 -0.66 1.65
CA SER A 86 14.86 -1.92 2.04
C SER A 86 14.82 -2.94 0.89
N LYS A 87 15.88 -3.72 0.73
CA LYS A 87 15.93 -4.83 -0.24
C LYS A 87 14.82 -5.87 0.00
N THR A 88 14.34 -5.98 1.23
CA THR A 88 13.25 -6.89 1.66
C THR A 88 11.89 -6.21 1.74
N SER A 89 11.76 -5.00 1.21
CA SER A 89 10.49 -4.25 1.20
C SER A 89 9.40 -5.06 0.50
N ALA A 90 8.21 -5.13 1.11
CA ALA A 90 7.04 -5.80 0.53
C ALA A 90 6.62 -5.20 -0.82
N HIS A 91 6.87 -3.90 -1.06
CA HIS A 91 6.66 -3.26 -2.37
C HIS A 91 7.45 -3.90 -3.50
N ARG A 92 8.64 -4.42 -3.22
CA ARG A 92 9.49 -5.14 -4.18
C ARG A 92 8.80 -6.37 -4.78
N PHE A 93 7.87 -6.95 -4.05
CA PHE A 93 7.20 -8.19 -4.40
C PHE A 93 5.73 -7.97 -4.77
N GLY A 94 5.28 -6.71 -4.87
CA GLY A 94 3.87 -6.40 -5.10
C GLY A 94 2.95 -6.73 -3.92
N SER A 95 3.52 -6.87 -2.73
CA SER A 95 2.83 -7.30 -1.51
C SER A 95 2.56 -6.14 -0.54
N ALA A 96 2.61 -4.90 -0.99
CA ALA A 96 2.25 -3.73 -0.20
C ALA A 96 1.71 -2.61 -1.07
N ALA A 97 0.90 -1.75 -0.47
CA ALA A 97 0.46 -0.49 -1.05
C ALA A 97 0.52 0.63 -0.01
N ASP A 98 1.02 1.79 -0.43
CA ASP A 98 0.91 3.05 0.28
C ASP A 98 -0.36 3.73 -0.22
N ILE A 99 -1.31 4.00 0.68
CA ILE A 99 -2.67 4.43 0.34
C ILE A 99 -3.13 5.62 1.16
N ASP A 100 -4.06 6.37 0.61
CA ASP A 100 -5.00 7.25 1.30
C ASP A 100 -6.45 6.96 0.86
N ALA A 101 -7.43 7.58 1.50
CA ALA A 101 -8.83 7.39 1.20
C ALA A 101 -9.56 8.73 1.11
N ALA A 102 -10.38 8.91 0.08
CA ALA A 102 -11.09 10.16 -0.20
C ALA A 102 -12.01 10.59 0.95
N GLY A 103 -11.71 11.75 1.54
CA GLY A 103 -12.48 12.35 2.63
C GLY A 103 -12.37 11.61 3.97
N ILE A 104 -11.30 10.84 4.17
CA ILE A 104 -10.97 10.15 5.43
C ILE A 104 -9.51 10.46 5.74
N SER A 105 -9.22 10.95 6.94
CA SER A 105 -7.83 11.21 7.34
C SER A 105 -7.02 9.92 7.41
N ASN A 106 -5.70 10.01 7.19
CA ASN A 106 -4.81 8.84 7.25
C ASN A 106 -4.85 8.14 8.62
N LEU A 107 -4.98 8.90 9.72
CA LEU A 107 -5.15 8.33 11.04
C LEU A 107 -6.46 7.55 11.16
N GLN A 108 -7.56 8.09 10.62
CA GLN A 108 -8.86 7.41 10.66
C GLN A 108 -8.87 6.18 9.75
N LEU A 109 -8.24 6.26 8.57
CA LEU A 109 -8.07 5.11 7.68
C LEU A 109 -7.31 3.97 8.37
N ALA A 110 -6.21 4.29 9.08
CA ALA A 110 -5.46 3.29 9.84
C ALA A 110 -6.31 2.65 10.94
N ARG A 111 -7.10 3.45 11.68
CA ARG A 111 -8.04 2.95 12.71
C ARG A 111 -9.12 2.05 12.12
N ASP A 112 -9.65 2.42 10.96
CA ASP A 112 -10.69 1.66 10.28
C ASP A 112 -10.17 0.29 9.81
N ILE A 113 -8.95 0.23 9.28
CA ILE A 113 -8.32 -1.04 8.88
C ILE A 113 -8.03 -1.91 10.12
N ILE A 114 -7.64 -1.31 11.25
CA ILE A 114 -7.47 -2.04 12.52
C ILE A 114 -8.81 -2.60 12.98
N GLN A 115 -9.89 -1.82 12.92
CA GLN A 115 -11.23 -2.30 13.24
C GLN A 115 -11.63 -3.48 12.35
N MET A 116 -11.40 -3.40 11.04
CA MET A 116 -11.66 -4.53 10.13
C MET A 116 -10.92 -5.81 10.54
N ARG A 117 -9.65 -5.68 10.97
CA ARG A 117 -8.89 -6.81 11.47
C ARG A 117 -9.51 -7.40 12.75
N ASP A 118 -9.88 -6.54 13.70
CA ASP A 118 -10.44 -6.96 14.98
C ASP A 118 -11.81 -7.62 14.81
N ASP A 119 -12.57 -7.21 13.79
CA ASP A 119 -13.84 -7.81 13.37
C ASP A 119 -13.64 -9.10 12.53
N GLY A 120 -12.39 -9.50 12.24
CA GLY A 120 -12.07 -10.69 11.45
C GLY A 120 -12.30 -10.55 9.94
N GLU A 121 -12.52 -9.33 9.44
CA GLU A 121 -12.82 -9.05 8.03
C GLU A 121 -11.55 -9.02 7.15
N ILE A 122 -10.39 -8.70 7.72
CA ILE A 122 -9.12 -8.59 7.02
C ILE A 122 -7.96 -9.00 7.92
N THR A 123 -6.85 -9.43 7.29
CA THR A 123 -5.55 -9.57 7.95
C THR A 123 -4.51 -8.78 7.16
N PHE A 124 -3.39 -8.44 7.78
CA PHE A 124 -2.26 -7.77 7.15
C PHE A 124 -0.95 -8.17 7.80
N ASP A 125 0.15 -8.04 7.08
CA ASP A 125 1.46 -8.26 7.68
C ASP A 125 1.88 -7.06 8.52
N GLN A 126 1.87 -5.86 7.90
CA GLN A 126 2.15 -4.60 8.56
C GLN A 126 1.16 -3.54 8.13
N LEU A 127 0.63 -2.80 9.09
CA LEU A 127 -0.08 -1.55 8.90
C LEU A 127 0.76 -0.44 9.50
N ILE A 128 1.23 0.50 8.70
CA ILE A 128 2.10 1.58 9.17
C ILE A 128 1.44 2.93 8.89
N TYR A 129 1.19 3.69 9.94
CA TYR A 129 0.81 5.09 9.83
C TYR A 129 2.08 5.90 9.57
N GLU A 130 2.28 6.36 8.34
CA GLU A 130 3.55 6.97 7.93
C GLU A 130 3.50 8.48 7.94
N PHE A 131 4.44 9.06 8.68
CA PHE A 131 4.72 10.50 8.77
C PHE A 131 3.54 11.36 9.23
N PRO A 132 2.98 11.11 10.43
CA PRO A 132 1.91 11.94 10.99
C PRO A 132 2.27 13.43 11.07
N GLU A 133 3.56 13.75 11.22
CA GLU A 133 4.06 15.13 11.20
C GLU A 133 3.85 15.88 9.88
N ARG A 134 3.49 15.15 8.82
CA ARG A 134 3.18 15.73 7.50
C ARG A 134 1.68 15.96 7.30
N GLY A 135 0.84 15.63 8.29
CA GLY A 135 -0.60 15.67 8.16
C GLY A 135 -1.10 14.78 7.01
N GLU A 136 -1.98 15.30 6.18
CA GLU A 136 -2.53 14.57 5.03
C GLU A 136 -1.53 14.28 3.90
N SER A 137 -0.31 14.83 3.96
CA SER A 137 0.78 14.45 3.05
C SER A 137 1.55 13.19 3.50
N GLY A 138 1.20 12.60 4.64
CA GLY A 138 1.55 11.24 5.01
C GLY A 138 0.66 10.23 4.30
N TRP A 139 0.79 8.96 4.65
CA TRP A 139 -0.03 7.88 4.08
C TRP A 139 -0.15 6.70 5.04
N VAL A 140 -0.94 5.72 4.64
CA VAL A 140 -1.03 4.43 5.33
C VAL A 140 -0.37 3.36 4.47
N HIS A 141 0.68 2.73 4.98
CA HIS A 141 1.28 1.55 4.37
C HIS A 141 0.48 0.31 4.78
N PHE A 142 -0.02 -0.42 3.80
CA PHE A 142 -0.74 -1.68 3.96
C PHE A 142 0.09 -2.81 3.34
N GLY A 143 0.74 -3.61 4.17
CA GLY A 143 1.59 -4.72 3.76
C GLY A 143 0.93 -6.07 3.97
N CYS A 144 1.17 -7.00 3.05
CA CYS A 144 0.63 -8.37 3.05
C CYS A 144 1.75 -9.40 3.00
N ARG A 145 1.45 -10.61 3.47
CA ARG A 145 2.23 -11.83 3.18
C ARG A 145 1.35 -12.83 2.46
N HIS A 146 1.71 -13.14 1.22
CA HIS A 146 0.89 -14.06 0.42
C HIS A 146 1.30 -15.53 0.56
N ASN A 147 2.48 -15.79 1.14
CA ASN A 147 3.06 -17.14 1.22
C ASN A 147 3.38 -17.59 2.66
N SER A 148 3.00 -16.81 3.66
CA SER A 148 3.22 -17.12 5.08
C SER A 148 2.19 -16.43 5.97
N ALA A 149 2.15 -16.80 7.26
CA ALA A 149 1.28 -16.15 8.23
C ALA A 149 1.61 -14.64 8.37
N GLU A 150 0.57 -13.84 8.42
CA GLU A 150 0.67 -12.38 8.59
C GLU A 150 0.85 -12.03 10.06
N ARG A 151 1.68 -11.01 10.33
CA ARG A 151 2.03 -10.60 11.70
C ARG A 151 0.99 -9.72 12.36
N ASN A 152 0.09 -9.10 11.59
CA ASN A 152 -0.86 -8.10 12.06
C ASN A 152 -0.19 -6.95 12.84
N GLN A 153 1.03 -6.58 12.44
CA GLN A 153 1.85 -5.59 13.13
C GLN A 153 1.38 -4.18 12.82
N ILE A 154 1.14 -3.38 13.86
CA ILE A 154 0.76 -1.98 13.75
C ILE A 154 1.93 -1.11 14.16
N LEU A 155 2.31 -0.16 13.31
CA LEU A 155 3.44 0.74 13.51
C LEU A 155 3.07 2.18 13.15
N THR A 156 3.83 3.10 13.70
CA THR A 156 3.93 4.49 13.20
C THR A 156 5.35 4.75 12.75
N ALA A 157 5.54 5.22 11.53
CA ALA A 157 6.82 5.68 11.02
C ALA A 157 6.89 7.22 11.14
N THR A 158 7.89 7.74 11.82
CA THR A 158 8.06 9.18 12.02
C THR A 158 9.53 9.58 11.95
N LYS A 159 9.78 10.86 11.66
CA LYS A 159 11.12 11.49 11.73
C LYS A 159 11.27 12.42 12.93
N ARG A 160 10.22 12.55 13.76
CA ARG A 160 10.25 13.37 14.98
C ARG A 160 11.30 12.83 15.96
N GLY A 161 12.09 13.72 16.52
CA GLY A 161 13.02 13.38 17.60
C GLY A 161 14.21 12.47 17.23
N ASN A 162 14.43 12.19 15.93
CA ASN A 162 15.49 11.27 15.49
C ASN A 162 16.42 11.88 14.42
N GLY A 163 16.75 13.17 14.53
CA GLY A 163 17.68 13.83 13.60
C GLY A 163 17.27 13.70 12.13
N GLY A 164 15.97 13.62 11.83
CA GLY A 164 15.42 13.46 10.49
C GLY A 164 15.48 12.02 9.95
N LYS A 165 15.98 11.05 10.70
CA LYS A 165 15.95 9.63 10.34
C LYS A 165 14.60 9.03 10.68
N THR A 166 14.09 8.14 9.81
CA THR A 166 12.85 7.42 10.08
C THR A 166 13.05 6.44 11.25
N GLN A 167 12.13 6.49 12.21
CA GLN A 167 12.00 5.50 13.27
C GLN A 167 10.61 4.87 13.23
N TYR A 168 10.50 3.65 13.70
CA TYR A 168 9.25 2.90 13.75
C TYR A 168 8.87 2.66 15.20
N LEU A 169 7.67 3.10 15.57
CA LEU A 169 7.09 2.97 16.89
C LEU A 169 5.95 1.94 16.82
N PHE A 170 5.81 1.08 17.82
CA PHE A 170 4.68 0.17 17.92
C PHE A 170 3.39 0.92 18.23
N GLY A 171 2.30 0.59 17.50
CA GLY A 171 1.01 1.23 17.64
C GLY A 171 0.83 2.50 16.79
N LEU A 172 -0.31 3.18 16.99
CA LEU A 172 -0.63 4.45 16.33
C LEU A 172 -0.26 5.63 17.23
N HIS A 173 0.62 6.49 16.75
CA HIS A 173 1.08 7.71 17.40
C HIS A 173 0.75 8.90 16.49
N PRO A 174 -0.39 9.60 16.72
CA PRO A 174 -0.80 10.77 15.93
C PRO A 174 0.04 12.02 16.18
#